data_ab54adaa4c5bd8082e9b0baed797f9fd
#
_entry.id   ab54adaa4c5bd8082e9b0baed797f9fd
#
_cell.length_a   1.000
_cell.length_b   1.000
_cell.length_c   1.000
_cell.angle_alpha   90.00
_cell.angle_beta   90.00
_cell.angle_gamma   90.00
#
_symmetry.space_group_name_H-M   'P 1'
#
loop_
_entity.id
_entity.type
_entity.pdbx_description
1 polymer ?
#
loop_
_entity_poly.entity_id
_entity_poly.type
_entity_poly.pdbx_seq_one_letter_code
_entity_poly.pdbx_strand_id
1 'polypeptide(L)'
;PMDTKKNAKKVIDAVHSSRVFFVKYEFWPQYLKELRNQNIKTLLVSGVFREDHVFFKPYGGYMRKALATFDHFFLQNQSSKELLASIGYTNTTTSGDTRFDRVSHQIEMDNTLDFIATFKADQLCIVCGSTWPEDETILLEYINEAPAKVKFIIAPHNIHAHKISAFIERINKQTIQYSETIAKKNLDQIETAQVFIIDTIGLLTRIYNYADIVYIGGAMGTGGLHNILEPATFGVPIIIGKNYDDFPEAIKLRSLAGLFSVKTSEECTDILTKLVEDSSLRNKTGM
;
A
#
# COMPACT_ATOMS: atom_id res chain seq x y z
N PRO A 1 -15.10 -0.87 19.16
CA PRO A 1 -15.71 -0.23 20.34
C PRO A 1 -14.80 0.91 20.82
N MET A 2 -15.39 1.96 21.43
CA MET A 2 -14.61 3.07 21.98
C MET A 2 -13.74 2.60 23.16
N ASP A 3 -12.54 3.19 23.30
CA ASP A 3 -11.59 2.89 24.38
C ASP A 3 -12.08 3.48 25.71
N THR A 4 -13.01 2.77 26.35
CA THR A 4 -13.55 3.11 27.67
C THR A 4 -13.24 2.00 28.66
N LYS A 5 -13.11 2.34 29.95
CA LYS A 5 -12.87 1.36 31.04
C LYS A 5 -13.88 0.21 31.02
N LYS A 6 -15.18 0.52 30.78
CA LYS A 6 -16.26 -0.48 30.74
C LYS A 6 -16.10 -1.43 29.56
N ASN A 7 -15.79 -0.90 28.35
CA ASN A 7 -15.59 -1.72 27.17
C ASN A 7 -14.33 -2.56 27.25
N ALA A 8 -13.22 -1.98 27.70
CA ALA A 8 -11.97 -2.69 27.90
C ALA A 8 -12.16 -3.91 28.82
N LYS A 9 -12.73 -3.69 30.01
CA LYS A 9 -13.02 -4.78 30.95
C LYS A 9 -13.94 -5.85 30.31
N LYS A 10 -15.04 -5.44 29.71
CA LYS A 10 -15.99 -6.38 29.09
C LYS A 10 -15.36 -7.26 28.00
N VAL A 11 -14.51 -6.67 27.15
CA VAL A 11 -13.85 -7.41 26.06
C VAL A 11 -12.79 -8.38 26.63
N ILE A 12 -11.95 -7.89 27.52
CA ILE A 12 -10.86 -8.72 28.09
C ILE A 12 -11.44 -9.88 28.91
N ASP A 13 -12.48 -9.62 29.71
CA ASP A 13 -13.18 -10.65 30.49
C ASP A 13 -13.88 -11.69 29.59
N ALA A 14 -14.35 -11.30 28.38
CA ALA A 14 -15.02 -12.19 27.45
C ALA A 14 -14.05 -13.07 26.62
N VAL A 15 -12.87 -12.52 26.29
CA VAL A 15 -11.91 -13.20 25.40
C VAL A 15 -10.97 -14.16 26.16
N HIS A 16 -10.73 -13.94 27.46
CA HIS A 16 -9.85 -14.75 28.30
C HIS A 16 -8.45 -15.02 27.70
N SER A 17 -7.84 -13.98 27.10
CA SER A 17 -6.56 -14.11 26.41
C SER A 17 -5.40 -14.32 27.40
N SER A 18 -4.50 -15.27 27.11
CA SER A 18 -3.23 -15.43 27.83
C SER A 18 -2.15 -14.45 27.36
N ARG A 19 -2.27 -13.95 26.14
CA ARG A 19 -1.36 -12.97 25.52
C ARG A 19 -2.15 -12.06 24.58
N VAL A 20 -1.70 -10.80 24.44
CA VAL A 20 -2.27 -9.81 23.51
C VAL A 20 -1.16 -9.14 22.71
N PHE A 21 -1.38 -9.02 21.43
CA PHE A 21 -0.48 -8.36 20.49
C PHE A 21 -1.16 -7.09 19.98
N PHE A 22 -0.46 -5.97 20.16
CA PHE A 22 -0.80 -4.72 19.49
C PHE A 22 0.11 -4.54 18.27
N VAL A 23 -0.43 -3.95 17.20
CA VAL A 23 0.33 -3.79 15.96
C VAL A 23 0.44 -2.30 15.62
N LYS A 24 1.66 -1.84 15.32
CA LYS A 24 1.99 -0.48 14.89
C LYS A 24 1.59 0.63 15.87
N TYR A 25 0.52 1.37 15.58
CA TYR A 25 0.09 2.60 16.28
C TYR A 25 -1.08 2.36 17.24
N GLU A 26 -1.46 1.13 17.49
CA GLU A 26 -2.63 0.78 18.31
C GLU A 26 -2.32 0.93 19.80
N PHE A 27 -2.41 2.17 20.29
CA PHE A 27 -2.19 2.49 21.70
C PHE A 27 -3.52 2.88 22.37
N TRP A 28 -4.21 1.92 22.96
CA TRP A 28 -5.53 2.04 23.60
C TRP A 28 -5.39 2.07 25.11
N PRO A 29 -5.30 3.25 25.76
CA PRO A 29 -4.90 3.37 27.15
C PRO A 29 -5.76 2.61 28.15
N GLN A 30 -7.09 2.53 27.92
CA GLN A 30 -7.98 1.82 28.83
C GLN A 30 -7.82 0.30 28.67
N TYR A 31 -7.66 -0.19 27.45
CA TYR A 31 -7.35 -1.59 27.19
C TYR A 31 -6.00 -1.97 27.77
N LEU A 32 -4.96 -1.19 27.54
CA LEU A 32 -3.62 -1.42 28.09
C LEU A 32 -3.65 -1.44 29.61
N LYS A 33 -4.36 -0.47 30.25
CA LYS A 33 -4.51 -0.45 31.70
C LYS A 33 -5.20 -1.71 32.24
N GLU A 34 -6.26 -2.18 31.57
CA GLU A 34 -6.99 -3.36 32.03
C GLU A 34 -6.18 -4.65 31.83
N LEU A 35 -5.45 -4.79 30.72
CA LEU A 35 -4.51 -5.90 30.48
C LEU A 35 -3.46 -5.97 31.59
N ARG A 36 -2.91 -4.82 31.98
CA ARG A 36 -1.96 -4.73 33.08
C ARG A 36 -2.57 -5.16 34.43
N ASN A 37 -3.82 -4.71 34.72
CA ASN A 37 -4.53 -5.07 35.94
C ASN A 37 -4.75 -6.58 36.08
N GLN A 38 -4.94 -7.27 34.93
CA GLN A 38 -5.16 -8.71 34.87
C GLN A 38 -3.87 -9.50 34.62
N ASN A 39 -2.69 -8.83 34.63
CA ASN A 39 -1.38 -9.43 34.35
C ASN A 39 -1.30 -10.22 33.03
N ILE A 40 -2.02 -9.77 32.01
CA ILE A 40 -2.03 -10.40 30.70
C ILE A 40 -0.79 -9.94 29.93
N LYS A 41 -0.01 -10.89 29.44
CA LYS A 41 1.21 -10.62 28.69
C LYS A 41 0.89 -9.84 27.40
N THR A 42 1.51 -8.66 27.25
CA THR A 42 1.18 -7.72 26.18
C THR A 42 2.43 -7.33 25.39
N LEU A 43 2.39 -7.49 24.08
CA LEU A 43 3.50 -7.21 23.19
C LEU A 43 3.09 -6.18 22.12
N LEU A 44 3.99 -5.26 21.80
CA LEU A 44 3.85 -4.41 20.61
C LEU A 44 4.68 -5.01 19.48
N VAL A 45 4.05 -5.21 18.31
CA VAL A 45 4.69 -5.74 17.11
C VAL A 45 4.70 -4.69 16.01
N SER A 46 5.83 -4.58 15.31
CA SER A 46 6.00 -3.61 14.20
C SER A 46 5.75 -2.17 14.64
N GLY A 47 6.13 -1.82 15.89
CA GLY A 47 5.92 -0.50 16.47
C GLY A 47 6.78 0.57 15.79
N VAL A 48 6.19 1.75 15.56
CA VAL A 48 6.91 2.93 15.08
C VAL A 48 6.63 4.10 16.01
N PHE A 49 7.68 4.76 16.43
CA PHE A 49 7.61 5.96 17.26
C PHE A 49 8.22 7.14 16.53
N ARG A 50 7.63 8.33 16.69
CA ARG A 50 8.10 9.60 16.11
C ARG A 50 8.17 10.64 17.22
N GLU A 51 9.02 11.64 17.06
CA GLU A 51 9.22 12.71 18.04
C GLU A 51 7.97 13.55 18.34
N ASP A 52 7.07 13.65 17.34
CA ASP A 52 5.80 14.37 17.47
C ASP A 52 4.75 13.61 18.25
N HIS A 53 4.92 12.31 18.48
CA HIS A 53 3.97 11.52 19.25
C HIS A 53 3.84 12.02 20.68
N VAL A 54 2.62 11.96 21.21
CA VAL A 54 2.25 12.42 22.56
C VAL A 54 3.13 11.85 23.68
N PHE A 55 3.70 10.66 23.49
CA PHE A 55 4.58 10.00 24.47
C PHE A 55 5.83 10.83 24.80
N PHE A 56 6.33 11.60 23.85
CA PHE A 56 7.56 12.40 23.96
C PHE A 56 7.30 13.86 24.33
N LYS A 57 6.03 14.26 24.46
CA LYS A 57 5.64 15.62 24.86
C LYS A 57 5.61 15.75 26.38
N PRO A 58 5.86 16.97 26.95
CA PRO A 58 5.80 17.21 28.40
C PRO A 58 4.50 16.74 29.05
N TYR A 59 3.37 16.94 28.35
CA TYR A 59 2.03 16.57 28.81
C TYR A 59 1.69 15.08 28.59
N GLY A 60 2.58 14.28 27.97
CA GLY A 60 2.35 12.90 27.58
C GLY A 60 2.36 11.85 28.72
N GLY A 61 2.44 12.28 29.99
CA GLY A 61 2.60 11.39 31.13
C GLY A 61 1.55 10.28 31.27
N TYR A 62 0.29 10.58 30.93
CA TYR A 62 -0.78 9.59 30.92
C TYR A 62 -0.55 8.48 29.89
N MET A 63 -0.19 8.86 28.66
CA MET A 63 0.09 7.93 27.59
C MET A 63 1.38 7.12 27.82
N ARG A 64 2.43 7.76 28.39
CA ARG A 64 3.65 7.02 28.82
C ARG A 64 3.34 5.93 29.83
N LYS A 65 2.42 6.17 30.79
CA LYS A 65 2.01 5.13 31.75
C LYS A 65 1.32 3.93 31.07
N ALA A 66 0.62 4.15 29.95
CA ALA A 66 0.03 3.07 29.18
C ALA A 66 1.10 2.18 28.51
N LEU A 67 2.20 2.77 28.02
CA LEU A 67 3.33 2.00 27.46
C LEU A 67 3.96 1.02 28.47
N ALA A 68 3.89 1.30 29.77
CA ALA A 68 4.40 0.40 30.81
C ALA A 68 3.65 -0.94 30.91
N THR A 69 2.59 -1.12 30.14
CA THR A 69 1.86 -2.40 30.01
C THR A 69 2.58 -3.38 29.09
N PHE A 70 3.38 -2.88 28.15
CA PHE A 70 4.06 -3.76 27.21
C PHE A 70 5.25 -4.48 27.88
N ASP A 71 5.21 -5.80 27.85
CA ASP A 71 6.33 -6.64 28.26
C ASP A 71 7.52 -6.50 27.32
N HIS A 72 7.25 -6.29 26.01
CA HIS A 72 8.27 -6.07 25.02
C HIS A 72 7.75 -5.27 23.80
N PHE A 73 8.65 -4.51 23.18
CA PHE A 73 8.41 -3.72 21.98
C PHE A 73 9.26 -4.26 20.82
N PHE A 74 8.63 -4.84 19.83
CA PHE A 74 9.24 -5.16 18.54
C PHE A 74 9.04 -3.97 17.60
N LEU A 75 10.13 -3.31 17.23
CA LEU A 75 10.12 -2.01 16.54
C LEU A 75 10.57 -2.12 15.10
N GLN A 76 10.05 -1.25 14.23
CA GLN A 76 10.43 -1.23 12.82
C GLN A 76 11.85 -0.72 12.58
N ASN A 77 12.33 0.24 13.38
CA ASN A 77 13.60 0.93 13.14
C ASN A 77 14.34 1.33 14.41
N GLN A 78 15.59 1.68 14.24
CA GLN A 78 16.49 2.06 15.33
C GLN A 78 16.08 3.40 15.98
N SER A 79 15.55 4.36 15.21
CA SER A 79 15.11 5.66 15.76
C SER A 79 13.95 5.51 16.74
N SER A 80 13.00 4.61 16.48
CA SER A 80 11.94 4.26 17.43
C SER A 80 12.49 3.67 18.73
N LYS A 81 13.54 2.85 18.64
CA LYS A 81 14.23 2.28 19.81
C LYS A 81 14.89 3.37 20.67
N GLU A 82 15.57 4.30 20.02
CA GLU A 82 16.22 5.43 20.70
C GLU A 82 15.21 6.36 21.38
N LEU A 83 14.09 6.65 20.70
CA LEU A 83 12.99 7.44 21.27
C LEU A 83 12.39 6.77 22.51
N LEU A 84 12.14 5.46 22.49
CA LEU A 84 11.65 4.74 23.66
C LEU A 84 12.67 4.72 24.79
N ALA A 85 13.96 4.55 24.48
CA ALA A 85 15.04 4.61 25.46
C ALA A 85 15.11 5.98 26.14
N SER A 86 14.85 7.10 25.41
CA SER A 86 14.85 8.46 25.97
C SER A 86 13.78 8.69 27.04
N ILE A 87 12.74 7.86 27.09
CA ILE A 87 11.68 7.89 28.12
C ILE A 87 11.70 6.67 29.04
N GLY A 88 12.80 5.91 29.04
CA GLY A 88 13.10 4.85 30.02
C GLY A 88 12.67 3.43 29.64
N TYR A 89 12.24 3.18 28.39
CA TYR A 89 11.91 1.82 27.93
C TYR A 89 13.08 1.19 27.19
N THR A 90 13.63 0.11 27.76
CA THR A 90 14.78 -0.63 27.23
C THR A 90 14.44 -2.05 26.76
N ASN A 91 13.24 -2.56 27.08
CA ASN A 91 12.71 -3.84 26.66
C ASN A 91 12.28 -3.83 25.18
N THR A 92 13.21 -3.49 24.29
CA THR A 92 12.97 -3.22 22.87
C THR A 92 13.86 -4.05 21.96
N THR A 93 13.33 -4.50 20.81
CA THR A 93 14.08 -5.15 19.74
C THR A 93 13.71 -4.50 18.41
N THR A 94 14.70 -4.18 17.57
CA THR A 94 14.44 -3.76 16.18
C THR A 94 14.23 -5.01 15.35
N SER A 95 13.00 -5.24 14.86
CA SER A 95 12.57 -6.44 14.12
C SER A 95 12.11 -6.16 12.70
N GLY A 96 12.04 -4.89 12.30
CA GLY A 96 11.53 -4.50 10.99
C GLY A 96 10.01 -4.34 10.93
N ASP A 97 9.51 -4.10 9.74
CA ASP A 97 8.09 -3.92 9.45
C ASP A 97 7.50 -5.25 8.94
N THR A 98 6.50 -5.78 9.61
CA THR A 98 5.80 -7.02 9.24
C THR A 98 5.10 -6.97 7.88
N ARG A 99 4.96 -5.78 7.27
CA ARG A 99 4.50 -5.67 5.88
C ARG A 99 5.46 -6.34 4.91
N PHE A 100 6.78 -6.29 5.18
CA PHE A 100 7.78 -6.95 4.32
C PHE A 100 7.62 -8.47 4.35
N ASP A 101 7.37 -9.07 5.52
CA ASP A 101 7.12 -10.52 5.63
C ASP A 101 5.89 -10.92 4.83
N ARG A 102 4.81 -10.13 4.93
CA ARG A 102 3.58 -10.39 4.19
C ARG A 102 3.78 -10.35 2.67
N VAL A 103 4.47 -9.33 2.17
CA VAL A 103 4.64 -9.17 0.72
C VAL A 103 5.68 -10.13 0.15
N SER A 104 6.71 -10.52 0.91
CA SER A 104 7.72 -11.49 0.44
C SER A 104 7.11 -12.85 0.11
N HIS A 105 6.06 -13.27 0.84
CA HIS A 105 5.35 -14.51 0.54
C HIS A 105 4.45 -14.43 -0.69
N GLN A 106 4.15 -13.25 -1.20
CA GLN A 106 3.23 -13.10 -2.34
C GLN A 106 3.76 -13.77 -3.60
N ILE A 107 5.08 -13.72 -3.86
CA ILE A 107 5.69 -14.36 -5.03
C ILE A 107 5.64 -15.89 -4.97
N GLU A 108 5.50 -16.46 -3.77
CA GLU A 108 5.41 -17.92 -3.56
C GLU A 108 3.96 -18.42 -3.71
N MET A 109 2.99 -17.51 -3.74
CA MET A 109 1.56 -17.86 -3.88
C MET A 109 1.18 -18.03 -5.35
N ASP A 110 0.07 -18.73 -5.59
CA ASP A 110 -0.54 -18.75 -6.92
C ASP A 110 -1.16 -17.40 -7.26
N ASN A 111 -0.47 -16.65 -8.12
CA ASN A 111 -0.91 -15.36 -8.65
C ASN A 111 -1.63 -15.48 -9.99
N THR A 112 -1.94 -16.68 -10.47
CA THR A 112 -2.55 -16.90 -11.78
C THR A 112 -3.96 -16.30 -11.85
N LEU A 113 -4.18 -15.48 -12.87
CA LEU A 113 -5.47 -14.88 -13.23
C LEU A 113 -5.64 -15.02 -14.75
N ASP A 114 -6.33 -16.08 -15.21
CA ASP A 114 -6.45 -16.41 -16.63
C ASP A 114 -6.98 -15.25 -17.47
N PHE A 115 -7.95 -14.51 -16.95
CA PHE A 115 -8.52 -13.35 -17.65
C PHE A 115 -7.51 -12.19 -17.78
N ILE A 116 -6.58 -12.02 -16.84
CA ILE A 116 -5.49 -11.04 -16.97
C ILE A 116 -4.43 -11.53 -17.95
N ALA A 117 -4.11 -12.82 -17.91
CA ALA A 117 -3.19 -13.43 -18.88
C ALA A 117 -3.73 -13.25 -20.33
N THR A 118 -5.02 -13.52 -20.53
CA THR A 118 -5.70 -13.30 -21.81
C THR A 118 -5.70 -11.83 -22.22
N PHE A 119 -6.03 -10.92 -21.30
CA PHE A 119 -6.00 -9.49 -21.57
C PHE A 119 -4.61 -8.98 -21.96
N LYS A 120 -3.59 -9.36 -21.18
CA LYS A 120 -2.21 -8.90 -21.40
C LYS A 120 -1.61 -9.51 -22.66
N ALA A 121 -1.81 -10.81 -22.88
CA ALA A 121 -1.10 -11.60 -23.89
C ALA A 121 0.42 -11.32 -23.84
N ASP A 122 1.07 -11.13 -24.98
CA ASP A 122 2.50 -10.81 -25.08
C ASP A 122 2.81 -9.29 -25.07
N GLN A 123 1.84 -8.46 -24.65
CA GLN A 123 1.97 -7.01 -24.68
C GLN A 123 2.53 -6.47 -23.35
N LEU A 124 3.17 -5.29 -23.43
CA LEU A 124 3.63 -4.58 -22.25
C LEU A 124 2.43 -4.09 -21.44
N CYS A 125 2.42 -4.36 -20.14
CA CYS A 125 1.33 -4.04 -19.24
C CYS A 125 1.75 -3.04 -18.17
N ILE A 126 1.06 -1.91 -18.12
CA ILE A 126 1.17 -0.91 -17.06
C ILE A 126 0.01 -1.12 -16.08
N VAL A 127 0.34 -1.40 -14.82
CA VAL A 127 -0.67 -1.55 -13.77
C VAL A 127 -0.71 -0.29 -12.92
N CYS A 128 -1.87 0.37 -12.89
CA CYS A 128 -2.13 1.56 -12.08
C CYS A 128 -2.98 1.15 -10.87
N GLY A 129 -2.34 0.98 -9.71
CA GLY A 129 -2.98 0.49 -8.50
C GLY A 129 -3.42 1.59 -7.55
N SER A 130 -4.62 1.46 -6.98
CA SER A 130 -5.19 2.36 -5.97
C SER A 130 -5.21 3.83 -6.40
N THR A 131 -5.61 4.10 -7.65
CA THR A 131 -5.63 5.45 -8.22
C THR A 131 -6.72 6.32 -7.59
N TRP A 132 -6.42 7.59 -7.40
CA TRP A 132 -7.35 8.64 -7.05
C TRP A 132 -7.57 9.58 -8.23
N PRO A 133 -8.59 10.45 -8.23
CA PRO A 133 -8.86 11.36 -9.35
C PRO A 133 -7.66 12.22 -9.77
N GLU A 134 -6.81 12.61 -8.82
CA GLU A 134 -5.60 13.36 -9.09
C GLU A 134 -4.56 12.54 -9.85
N ASP A 135 -4.43 11.25 -9.51
CA ASP A 135 -3.56 10.31 -10.21
C ASP A 135 -4.10 10.01 -11.62
N GLU A 136 -5.40 9.77 -11.72
CA GLU A 136 -6.10 9.51 -12.99
C GLU A 136 -5.93 10.68 -13.98
N THR A 137 -5.90 11.91 -13.46
CA THR A 137 -5.72 13.11 -14.29
C THR A 137 -4.34 13.14 -14.94
N ILE A 138 -3.28 12.81 -14.23
CA ILE A 138 -1.92 12.82 -14.80
C ILE A 138 -1.63 11.62 -15.70
N LEU A 139 -2.30 10.49 -15.45
CA LEU A 139 -2.15 9.28 -16.25
C LEU A 139 -2.91 9.35 -17.59
N LEU A 140 -4.00 10.09 -17.64
CA LEU A 140 -4.95 10.11 -18.77
C LEU A 140 -4.31 10.52 -20.09
N GLU A 141 -3.40 11.50 -20.06
CA GLU A 141 -2.70 11.98 -21.25
C GLU A 141 -1.91 10.81 -21.88
N TYR A 142 -1.07 10.16 -21.09
CA TYR A 142 -0.29 9.02 -21.57
C TYR A 142 -1.17 7.85 -22.02
N ILE A 143 -2.23 7.52 -21.28
CA ILE A 143 -3.17 6.44 -21.64
C ILE A 143 -3.74 6.69 -23.04
N ASN A 144 -4.15 7.92 -23.32
CA ASN A 144 -4.79 8.28 -24.60
C ASN A 144 -3.80 8.30 -25.77
N GLU A 145 -2.53 8.58 -25.53
CA GLU A 145 -1.48 8.66 -26.54
C GLU A 145 -0.68 7.35 -26.70
N ALA A 146 -0.77 6.46 -25.73
CA ALA A 146 0.02 5.24 -25.69
C ALA A 146 -0.12 4.38 -26.95
N PRO A 147 0.98 3.75 -27.41
CA PRO A 147 0.97 2.81 -28.54
C PRO A 147 0.02 1.63 -28.29
N ALA A 148 -0.56 1.07 -29.36
CA ALA A 148 -1.49 -0.06 -29.27
C ALA A 148 -0.89 -1.32 -28.57
N LYS A 149 0.43 -1.45 -28.58
CA LYS A 149 1.16 -2.54 -27.91
C LYS A 149 1.27 -2.40 -26.38
N VAL A 150 0.75 -1.32 -25.79
CA VAL A 150 0.77 -1.07 -24.35
C VAL A 150 -0.63 -1.26 -23.79
N LYS A 151 -0.78 -2.15 -22.85
CA LYS A 151 -2.01 -2.43 -22.11
C LYS A 151 -1.99 -1.72 -20.75
N PHE A 152 -3.18 -1.31 -20.29
CA PHE A 152 -3.35 -0.69 -18.97
C PHE A 152 -4.33 -1.48 -18.14
N ILE A 153 -3.94 -1.81 -16.91
CA ILE A 153 -4.84 -2.31 -15.89
C ILE A 153 -4.95 -1.24 -14.82
N ILE A 154 -6.14 -0.72 -14.59
CA ILE A 154 -6.37 0.38 -13.65
C ILE A 154 -7.31 -0.10 -12.54
N ALA A 155 -6.85 -0.06 -11.31
CA ALA A 155 -7.63 -0.39 -10.12
C ALA A 155 -7.85 0.89 -9.29
N PRO A 156 -8.98 1.59 -9.46
CA PRO A 156 -9.28 2.79 -8.68
C PRO A 156 -9.40 2.48 -7.18
N HIS A 157 -8.94 3.40 -6.34
CA HIS A 157 -9.11 3.27 -4.89
C HIS A 157 -10.59 3.24 -4.48
N ASN A 158 -11.41 4.03 -5.16
CA ASN A 158 -12.85 4.09 -4.94
C ASN A 158 -13.60 3.46 -6.12
N ILE A 159 -14.28 2.34 -5.89
CA ILE A 159 -15.04 1.60 -6.90
C ILE A 159 -16.50 2.09 -7.07
N HIS A 160 -16.75 3.39 -6.88
CA HIS A 160 -18.08 3.97 -7.11
C HIS A 160 -18.38 4.06 -8.61
N ALA A 161 -19.45 3.39 -9.07
CA ALA A 161 -19.79 3.26 -10.48
C ALA A 161 -19.81 4.61 -11.24
N HIS A 162 -20.40 5.67 -10.66
CA HIS A 162 -20.46 6.99 -11.30
C HIS A 162 -19.07 7.63 -11.51
N LYS A 163 -18.11 7.39 -10.61
CA LYS A 163 -16.72 7.90 -10.76
C LYS A 163 -15.97 7.13 -11.82
N ILE A 164 -16.14 5.81 -11.83
CA ILE A 164 -15.55 4.94 -12.84
C ILE A 164 -16.06 5.29 -14.22
N SER A 165 -17.40 5.44 -14.40
CA SER A 165 -17.99 5.85 -15.68
C SER A 165 -17.44 7.19 -16.16
N ALA A 166 -17.38 8.19 -15.28
CA ALA A 166 -16.83 9.51 -15.62
C ALA A 166 -15.33 9.46 -16.01
N PHE A 167 -14.57 8.55 -15.44
CA PHE A 167 -13.18 8.34 -15.84
C PHE A 167 -13.09 7.65 -17.19
N ILE A 168 -13.87 6.59 -17.43
CA ILE A 168 -13.90 5.85 -18.70
C ILE A 168 -14.29 6.76 -19.87
N GLU A 169 -15.27 7.68 -19.69
CA GLU A 169 -15.68 8.64 -20.72
C GLU A 169 -14.54 9.55 -21.22
N ARG A 170 -13.48 9.71 -20.42
CA ARG A 170 -12.28 10.50 -20.77
C ARG A 170 -11.20 9.67 -21.49
N ILE A 171 -11.36 8.36 -21.53
CA ILE A 171 -10.38 7.44 -22.14
C ILE A 171 -10.74 7.21 -23.60
N ASN A 172 -9.83 7.56 -24.52
CA ASN A 172 -10.02 7.41 -25.98
C ASN A 172 -9.61 6.02 -26.51
N LYS A 173 -9.48 5.02 -25.61
CA LYS A 173 -9.10 3.65 -25.95
C LYS A 173 -10.23 2.69 -25.65
N GLN A 174 -10.25 1.54 -26.34
CA GLN A 174 -11.19 0.49 -26.00
C GLN A 174 -10.98 0.04 -24.57
N THR A 175 -12.01 0.27 -23.73
CA THR A 175 -11.98 0.05 -22.29
C THR A 175 -13.01 -0.99 -21.90
N ILE A 176 -12.60 -1.93 -21.03
CA ILE A 176 -13.48 -2.92 -20.41
C ILE A 176 -13.44 -2.78 -18.89
N GLN A 177 -14.49 -3.27 -18.20
CA GLN A 177 -14.59 -3.29 -16.75
C GLN A 177 -14.71 -4.74 -16.24
N TYR A 178 -14.14 -5.03 -15.09
CA TYR A 178 -14.21 -6.36 -14.50
C TYR A 178 -15.66 -6.81 -14.24
N SER A 179 -16.48 -5.94 -13.67
CA SER A 179 -17.89 -6.22 -13.37
C SER A 179 -18.73 -6.53 -14.63
N GLU A 180 -18.42 -5.90 -15.76
CA GLU A 180 -19.14 -6.10 -17.01
C GLU A 180 -18.59 -7.27 -17.83
N THR A 181 -17.30 -7.52 -17.74
CA THR A 181 -16.60 -8.52 -18.56
C THR A 181 -16.53 -9.87 -17.86
N ILE A 182 -15.83 -9.92 -16.73
CA ILE A 182 -15.54 -11.20 -16.05
C ILE A 182 -16.74 -11.66 -15.21
N ALA A 183 -17.32 -10.77 -14.41
CA ALA A 183 -18.43 -11.12 -13.55
C ALA A 183 -19.70 -11.52 -14.34
N LYS A 184 -19.90 -10.94 -15.53
CA LYS A 184 -20.99 -11.28 -16.46
C LYS A 184 -20.60 -12.34 -17.50
N LYS A 185 -19.36 -12.84 -17.46
CA LYS A 185 -18.82 -13.84 -18.42
C LYS A 185 -18.91 -13.42 -19.89
N ASN A 186 -18.75 -12.11 -20.16
CA ASN A 186 -18.71 -11.53 -21.49
C ASN A 186 -17.25 -11.24 -21.87
N LEU A 187 -16.57 -12.22 -22.47
CA LEU A 187 -15.12 -12.17 -22.74
C LEU A 187 -14.76 -11.67 -24.14
N ASP A 188 -15.74 -11.35 -24.98
CA ASP A 188 -15.53 -11.07 -26.41
C ASP A 188 -14.54 -9.95 -26.72
N GLN A 189 -14.34 -9.00 -25.80
CA GLN A 189 -13.48 -7.85 -26.00
C GLN A 189 -12.18 -7.89 -25.17
N ILE A 190 -11.92 -8.96 -24.43
CA ILE A 190 -10.81 -8.98 -23.47
C ILE A 190 -9.44 -8.88 -24.15
N GLU A 191 -9.28 -9.52 -25.32
CA GLU A 191 -8.01 -9.50 -26.07
C GLU A 191 -7.78 -8.17 -26.79
N THR A 192 -8.84 -7.55 -27.30
CA THR A 192 -8.77 -6.34 -28.13
C THR A 192 -8.73 -5.06 -27.31
N ALA A 193 -9.31 -5.06 -26.10
CA ALA A 193 -9.29 -3.90 -25.23
C ALA A 193 -7.86 -3.49 -24.86
N GLN A 194 -7.62 -2.19 -24.76
CA GLN A 194 -6.33 -1.62 -24.36
C GLN A 194 -6.32 -1.22 -22.88
N VAL A 195 -7.48 -0.92 -22.32
CA VAL A 195 -7.63 -0.54 -20.90
C VAL A 195 -8.59 -1.48 -20.19
N PHE A 196 -8.19 -1.98 -19.03
CA PHE A 196 -9.00 -2.84 -18.18
C PHE A 196 -9.16 -2.20 -16.79
N ILE A 197 -10.37 -1.78 -16.47
CA ILE A 197 -10.71 -1.23 -15.14
C ILE A 197 -11.08 -2.36 -14.21
N ILE A 198 -10.38 -2.45 -13.08
CA ILE A 198 -10.65 -3.43 -12.02
C ILE A 198 -11.52 -2.76 -10.95
N ASP A 199 -12.80 -2.85 -11.13
CA ASP A 199 -13.83 -2.29 -10.25
C ASP A 199 -14.30 -3.28 -9.17
N THR A 200 -13.36 -4.07 -8.66
CA THR A 200 -13.55 -5.02 -7.55
C THR A 200 -12.36 -5.01 -6.60
N ILE A 201 -12.58 -5.55 -5.39
CA ILE A 201 -11.56 -5.60 -4.33
C ILE A 201 -10.92 -7.00 -4.28
N GLY A 202 -9.63 -7.05 -3.90
CA GLY A 202 -8.93 -8.30 -3.57
C GLY A 202 -8.13 -8.92 -4.70
N LEU A 203 -8.10 -8.32 -5.90
CA LEU A 203 -7.34 -8.85 -7.04
C LEU A 203 -5.99 -8.16 -7.26
N LEU A 204 -5.84 -6.90 -6.80
CA LEU A 204 -4.73 -6.03 -7.19
C LEU A 204 -3.36 -6.62 -6.88
N THR A 205 -3.17 -7.24 -5.71
CA THR A 205 -1.89 -7.85 -5.33
C THR A 205 -1.47 -8.95 -6.30
N ARG A 206 -2.42 -9.78 -6.78
CA ARG A 206 -2.16 -10.82 -7.79
C ARG A 206 -1.93 -10.24 -9.18
N ILE A 207 -2.58 -9.11 -9.50
CA ILE A 207 -2.47 -8.42 -10.79
C ILE A 207 -1.06 -7.86 -10.99
N TYR A 208 -0.35 -7.46 -9.93
CA TYR A 208 1.03 -6.98 -10.03
C TYR A 208 2.00 -8.02 -10.64
N ASN A 209 1.68 -9.32 -10.55
CA ASN A 209 2.44 -10.38 -11.21
C ASN A 209 2.48 -10.26 -12.75
N TYR A 210 1.55 -9.50 -13.33
CA TYR A 210 1.45 -9.28 -14.77
C TYR A 210 2.01 -7.91 -15.21
N ALA A 211 2.44 -7.09 -14.27
CA ALA A 211 2.94 -5.76 -14.56
C ALA A 211 4.35 -5.79 -15.14
N ASP A 212 4.61 -4.94 -16.12
CA ASP A 212 5.94 -4.57 -16.59
C ASP A 212 6.38 -3.21 -16.04
N ILE A 213 5.39 -2.36 -15.69
CA ILE A 213 5.54 -1.06 -15.04
C ILE A 213 4.36 -0.88 -14.09
N VAL A 214 4.58 -0.29 -12.92
CA VAL A 214 3.51 0.00 -11.96
C VAL A 214 3.45 1.49 -11.64
N TYR A 215 2.24 2.03 -11.61
CA TYR A 215 1.92 3.30 -10.99
C TYR A 215 1.12 3.05 -9.71
N ILE A 216 1.52 3.67 -8.58
CA ILE A 216 0.78 3.58 -7.31
C ILE A 216 0.20 4.94 -6.95
N GLY A 217 -1.11 4.97 -6.78
CA GLY A 217 -1.85 6.17 -6.47
C GLY A 217 -1.77 6.64 -5.02
N GLY A 218 -2.40 7.80 -4.79
CA GLY A 218 -2.55 8.46 -3.49
C GLY A 218 -1.53 9.56 -3.21
N ALA A 219 -0.34 9.49 -3.82
CA ALA A 219 0.72 10.47 -3.58
C ALA A 219 0.61 11.74 -4.43
N MET A 220 -0.31 11.85 -5.37
CA MET A 220 -0.59 13.11 -6.09
C MET A 220 -1.42 14.07 -5.26
N GLY A 221 -2.42 13.57 -4.56
CA GLY A 221 -3.28 14.31 -3.65
C GLY A 221 -2.81 14.30 -2.20
N THR A 222 -3.75 14.48 -1.28
CA THR A 222 -3.52 14.47 0.17
C THR A 222 -3.93 13.16 0.85
N GLY A 223 -4.36 12.17 0.07
CA GLY A 223 -4.85 10.88 0.58
C GLY A 223 -3.77 9.96 1.15
N GLY A 224 -2.51 10.26 0.88
CA GLY A 224 -1.35 9.46 1.28
C GLY A 224 -1.03 8.33 0.28
N LEU A 225 0.26 8.01 0.15
CA LEU A 225 0.76 6.97 -0.73
C LEU A 225 0.22 5.59 -0.32
N HIS A 226 -0.30 4.84 -1.29
CA HIS A 226 -0.70 3.45 -1.08
C HIS A 226 0.50 2.50 -1.01
N ASN A 227 0.23 1.21 -0.73
CA ASN A 227 1.27 0.21 -0.47
C ASN A 227 2.12 -0.08 -1.72
N ILE A 228 3.35 0.42 -1.73
CA ILE A 228 4.34 0.19 -2.80
C ILE A 228 5.12 -1.12 -2.62
N LEU A 229 5.06 -1.75 -1.45
CA LEU A 229 5.81 -2.97 -1.19
C LEU A 229 5.24 -4.17 -1.95
N GLU A 230 3.93 -4.19 -2.21
CA GLU A 230 3.30 -5.25 -3.00
C GLU A 230 3.87 -5.32 -4.42
N PRO A 231 3.85 -4.26 -5.25
CA PRO A 231 4.47 -4.32 -6.56
C PRO A 231 6.00 -4.45 -6.52
N ALA A 232 6.68 -3.87 -5.53
CA ALA A 232 8.13 -4.00 -5.38
C ALA A 232 8.59 -5.46 -5.26
N THR A 233 7.76 -6.33 -4.68
CA THR A 233 8.04 -7.76 -4.54
C THR A 233 8.20 -8.47 -5.90
N PHE A 234 7.51 -7.98 -6.93
CA PHE A 234 7.59 -8.55 -8.27
C PHE A 234 8.75 -7.97 -9.11
N GLY A 235 9.58 -7.11 -8.53
CA GLY A 235 10.77 -6.59 -9.20
C GLY A 235 10.44 -5.74 -10.44
N VAL A 236 9.44 -4.87 -10.36
CA VAL A 236 9.03 -3.98 -11.45
C VAL A 236 9.27 -2.52 -11.09
N PRO A 237 9.57 -1.64 -12.07
CA PRO A 237 9.70 -0.20 -11.82
C PRO A 237 8.39 0.39 -11.32
N ILE A 238 8.49 1.23 -10.29
CA ILE A 238 7.35 1.85 -9.63
C ILE A 238 7.36 3.36 -9.85
N ILE A 239 6.22 3.91 -10.24
CA ILE A 239 5.98 5.35 -10.36
C ILE A 239 4.97 5.76 -9.29
N ILE A 240 5.23 6.88 -8.61
CA ILE A 240 4.33 7.46 -7.61
C ILE A 240 4.19 8.97 -7.82
N GLY A 241 3.20 9.57 -7.17
CA GLY A 241 3.07 11.03 -7.10
C GLY A 241 4.14 11.69 -6.20
N LYS A 242 3.98 12.99 -5.99
CA LYS A 242 4.97 13.88 -5.35
C LYS A 242 4.99 13.84 -3.82
N ASN A 243 3.91 13.38 -3.17
CA ASN A 243 3.73 13.47 -1.71
C ASN A 243 4.08 12.14 -1.04
N TYR A 244 5.36 11.83 -0.87
CA TYR A 244 5.84 10.56 -0.32
C TYR A 244 6.88 10.70 0.81
N ASP A 245 7.18 11.90 1.27
CA ASP A 245 8.23 12.16 2.26
C ASP A 245 7.96 11.50 3.62
N ASP A 246 6.70 11.24 3.95
CA ASP A 246 6.29 10.53 5.16
C ASP A 246 6.40 8.99 5.05
N PHE A 247 6.85 8.46 3.91
CA PHE A 247 6.92 7.04 3.61
C PHE A 247 8.36 6.54 3.49
N PRO A 248 8.98 6.03 4.57
CA PRO A 248 10.38 5.61 4.57
C PRO A 248 10.71 4.56 3.50
N GLU A 249 9.76 3.67 3.20
CA GLU A 249 9.89 2.66 2.15
C GLU A 249 10.02 3.29 0.77
N ALA A 250 9.29 4.37 0.48
CA ALA A 250 9.37 5.07 -0.79
C ALA A 250 10.72 5.80 -0.94
N ILE A 251 11.17 6.47 0.13
CA ILE A 251 12.48 7.13 0.17
C ILE A 251 13.58 6.12 -0.10
N LYS A 252 13.50 4.94 0.54
CA LYS A 252 14.51 3.89 0.36
C LYS A 252 14.50 3.30 -1.04
N LEU A 253 13.34 2.93 -1.58
CA LEU A 253 13.23 2.42 -2.95
C LEU A 253 13.73 3.42 -3.98
N ARG A 254 13.44 4.71 -3.79
CA ARG A 254 13.95 5.77 -4.66
C ARG A 254 15.47 5.88 -4.61
N SER A 255 16.09 5.76 -3.44
CA SER A 255 17.55 5.77 -3.29
C SER A 255 18.24 4.59 -3.96
N LEU A 256 17.51 3.48 -4.16
CA LEU A 256 17.95 2.27 -4.85
C LEU A 256 17.61 2.29 -6.35
N ALA A 257 17.10 3.42 -6.87
CA ALA A 257 16.65 3.61 -8.25
C ALA A 257 15.48 2.69 -8.68
N GLY A 258 14.77 2.06 -7.75
CA GLY A 258 13.59 1.23 -8.01
C GLY A 258 12.27 2.00 -8.11
N LEU A 259 12.29 3.34 -7.87
CA LEU A 259 11.10 4.16 -7.79
C LEU A 259 11.32 5.54 -8.41
N PHE A 260 10.34 5.97 -9.21
CA PHE A 260 10.23 7.31 -9.78
C PHE A 260 9.10 8.09 -9.09
N SER A 261 9.29 9.38 -8.89
CA SER A 261 8.25 10.29 -8.41
C SER A 261 7.99 11.36 -9.45
N VAL A 262 6.71 11.61 -9.75
CA VAL A 262 6.24 12.59 -10.75
C VAL A 262 5.36 13.65 -10.09
N LYS A 263 5.38 14.85 -10.68
CA LYS A 263 4.62 16.01 -10.19
C LYS A 263 3.56 16.49 -11.19
N THR A 264 3.77 16.21 -12.48
CA THR A 264 2.94 16.68 -13.58
C THR A 264 2.64 15.55 -14.57
N SER A 265 1.65 15.76 -15.47
CA SER A 265 1.35 14.83 -16.57
C SER A 265 2.54 14.66 -17.51
N GLU A 266 3.27 15.75 -17.81
CA GLU A 266 4.45 15.72 -18.66
C GLU A 266 5.55 14.84 -18.07
N GLU A 267 5.89 15.02 -16.79
CA GLU A 267 6.87 14.17 -16.11
C GLU A 267 6.44 12.69 -16.11
N CYS A 268 5.16 12.43 -15.91
CA CYS A 268 4.59 11.09 -15.93
C CYS A 268 4.72 10.46 -17.33
N THR A 269 4.33 11.20 -18.36
CA THR A 269 4.43 10.81 -19.78
C THR A 269 5.88 10.52 -20.16
N ASP A 270 6.81 11.38 -19.80
CA ASP A 270 8.24 11.21 -20.08
C ASP A 270 8.81 9.94 -19.45
N ILE A 271 8.48 9.68 -18.18
CA ILE A 271 8.98 8.48 -17.47
C ILE A 271 8.33 7.23 -18.05
N LEU A 272 7.02 7.23 -18.29
CA LEU A 272 6.33 6.09 -18.90
C LEU A 272 6.87 5.79 -20.29
N THR A 273 7.08 6.80 -21.12
CA THR A 273 7.67 6.64 -22.47
C THR A 273 9.06 6.00 -22.39
N LYS A 274 9.95 6.52 -21.54
CA LYS A 274 11.29 5.95 -21.34
C LYS A 274 11.24 4.50 -20.90
N LEU A 275 10.38 4.18 -19.93
CA LEU A 275 10.24 2.82 -19.42
C LEU A 275 9.59 1.88 -20.44
N VAL A 276 8.72 2.35 -21.30
CA VAL A 276 8.10 1.55 -22.37
C VAL A 276 9.09 1.25 -23.50
N GLU A 277 9.92 2.22 -23.86
CA GLU A 277 10.88 2.10 -24.97
C GLU A 277 12.17 1.37 -24.60
N ASP A 278 12.65 1.57 -23.36
CA ASP A 278 13.91 1.01 -22.88
C ASP A 278 13.68 -0.19 -21.92
N SER A 279 13.75 -1.41 -22.47
CA SER A 279 13.65 -2.65 -21.70
C SER A 279 14.82 -2.84 -20.72
N SER A 280 16.01 -2.33 -21.06
CA SER A 280 17.18 -2.42 -20.18
C SER A 280 16.99 -1.55 -18.93
N LEU A 281 16.45 -0.33 -19.12
CA LEU A 281 16.09 0.56 -18.01
C LEU A 281 15.03 -0.10 -17.12
N ARG A 282 13.94 -0.67 -17.70
CA ARG A 282 12.90 -1.37 -16.93
C ARG A 282 13.49 -2.48 -16.06
N ASN A 283 14.29 -3.35 -16.67
CA ASN A 283 14.89 -4.48 -15.94
C ASN A 283 15.84 -4.02 -14.84
N LYS A 284 16.67 -3.00 -15.11
CA LYS A 284 17.61 -2.45 -14.12
C LYS A 284 16.90 -1.77 -12.95
N THR A 285 15.77 -1.11 -13.22
CA THR A 285 14.99 -0.41 -12.20
C THR A 285 14.16 -1.37 -11.35
N GLY A 286 13.72 -2.48 -11.92
CA GLY A 286 12.94 -3.50 -11.20
C GLY A 286 13.77 -4.45 -10.31
N MET A 287 15.09 -4.45 -10.42
CA MET A 287 15.98 -5.24 -9.55
C MET A 287 16.24 -4.53 -8.22
#